data_4817f69794920ff2bfc1caaf03dd91b4
#
_entry.id   4817f69794920ff2bfc1caaf03dd91b4
#
_cell.length_a   1.000
_cell.length_b   1.000
_cell.length_c   1.000
_cell.angle_alpha   90.00
_cell.angle_beta   90.00
_cell.angle_gamma   90.00
#
_symmetry.space_group_name_H-M   'P 1'
#
loop_
_entity.id
_entity.type
_entity.pdbx_description
1 polymer ?
#
loop_
_entity_poly.entity_id
_entity_poly.type
_entity_poly.pdbx_seq_one_letter_code
_entity_poly.pdbx_strand_id
1 'polypeptide(L)'
;MKSNLVLFKSLAALALSSTLLFLARTSPAQLSPVPAPLADPSDTRFKGVQEDWTTPALSGSHLMPAHPLEFVNDYPRYTMELLRVQWRWGDPIDLYVMKPKGVKKPPVILYLYGYPTDTDIFKRDDYQELVTRNGVAAVGFVSALTGHRYHDRPMKQWFLSELQECLATSAHDVQMVLDYLATRGDLDMDRIGMFTQGSGASIAILASAVDPRIKVLEALDPWGDWPTWMAASPFVPEDERAQYVKPDFLKKVATLEPVDWLPKIQAKKFRLDIELFDTTTPGPAREKLRAAVPTGSSVMLYKNMDEFKSAFEDGKNLKWIQHELQSLPSPTETKTDTRAKSTPQ
;
A
#
# COMPACT_ATOMS: atom_id res chain seq x y z
N MET A 1 11.05 -10.53 -36.94
CA MET A 1 11.03 -11.03 -35.57
C MET A 1 11.36 -9.86 -34.65
N LYS A 2 10.35 -9.18 -34.13
CA LYS A 2 10.52 -8.07 -33.18
C LYS A 2 9.94 -8.58 -31.86
N SER A 3 10.82 -8.88 -30.94
CA SER A 3 10.50 -9.26 -29.56
C SER A 3 9.84 -8.06 -28.87
N ASN A 4 8.55 -8.17 -28.60
CA ASN A 4 7.82 -7.16 -27.86
C ASN A 4 8.19 -7.27 -26.38
N LEU A 5 9.09 -6.41 -25.97
CA LEU A 5 9.36 -6.12 -24.57
C LEU A 5 8.19 -5.25 -24.04
N VAL A 6 7.08 -5.88 -23.73
CA VAL A 6 5.86 -5.23 -23.19
C VAL A 6 5.92 -5.14 -21.65
N LEU A 7 6.97 -5.64 -21.06
CA LEU A 7 7.19 -5.56 -19.61
C LEU A 7 7.71 -4.17 -19.23
N PHE A 8 7.18 -3.55 -18.26
CA PHE A 8 7.56 -2.26 -17.65
C PHE A 8 6.76 -1.04 -18.09
N LYS A 9 5.45 -1.13 -18.03
CA LYS A 9 4.62 0.07 -18.13
C LYS A 9 3.78 0.31 -16.89
N SER A 10 4.16 -0.26 -15.75
CA SER A 10 3.65 0.17 -14.45
C SER A 10 4.24 1.53 -14.05
N LEU A 11 3.57 2.27 -13.20
CA LEU A 11 3.98 3.60 -12.72
C LEU A 11 5.47 3.76 -12.38
N ALA A 12 6.11 2.70 -11.90
CA ALA A 12 7.54 2.70 -11.61
C ALA A 12 8.40 2.95 -12.86
N ALA A 13 8.00 2.45 -14.02
CA ALA A 13 8.69 2.68 -15.28
C ALA A 13 8.48 4.10 -15.82
N LEU A 14 7.36 4.73 -15.50
CA LEU A 14 7.07 6.10 -15.90
C LEU A 14 7.89 7.14 -15.15
N ALA A 15 8.21 6.87 -13.90
CA ALA A 15 9.12 7.71 -13.12
C ALA A 15 10.57 7.63 -13.60
N LEU A 16 10.92 6.56 -14.33
CA LEU A 16 12.29 6.31 -14.84
C LEU A 16 12.58 6.87 -16.23
N SER A 17 11.59 7.25 -17.03
CA SER A 17 11.83 7.68 -18.41
C SER A 17 12.06 9.18 -18.61
N SER A 18 12.03 10.00 -17.57
CA SER A 18 12.57 11.35 -17.63
C SER A 18 14.06 11.35 -17.30
N THR A 19 14.88 10.87 -18.24
CA THR A 19 16.33 11.09 -18.26
C THR A 19 16.60 12.58 -18.48
N LEU A 20 16.46 13.38 -17.44
CA LEU A 20 17.12 14.66 -17.32
C LEU A 20 18.50 14.40 -16.70
N LEU A 21 19.54 14.64 -17.51
CA LEU A 21 20.89 14.78 -17.03
C LEU A 21 20.93 15.83 -15.91
N PHE A 22 20.93 15.39 -14.67
CA PHE A 22 21.31 16.24 -13.55
C PHE A 22 22.70 15.84 -13.08
N LEU A 23 23.59 16.82 -13.14
CA LEU A 23 24.92 16.80 -12.54
C LEU A 23 24.84 16.20 -11.13
N ALA A 24 25.55 15.11 -10.93
CA ALA A 24 25.72 14.46 -9.66
C ALA A 24 26.31 15.46 -8.65
N ARG A 25 25.45 16.00 -7.79
CA ARG A 25 25.91 16.52 -6.50
C ARG A 25 26.20 15.31 -5.64
N THR A 26 27.47 15.10 -5.33
CA THR A 26 27.93 14.12 -4.35
C THR A 26 27.27 14.42 -3.01
N SER A 27 26.21 13.71 -2.69
CA SER A 27 25.70 13.67 -1.32
C SER A 27 26.76 13.09 -0.39
N PRO A 28 26.91 13.58 0.85
CA PRO A 28 27.84 12.99 1.81
C PRO A 28 27.50 11.51 1.97
N ALA A 29 28.55 10.69 2.04
CA ALA A 29 28.43 9.23 2.14
C ALA A 29 27.41 8.83 3.20
N GLN A 30 26.30 8.28 2.76
CA GLN A 30 25.32 7.64 3.64
C GLN A 30 26.01 6.44 4.28
N LEU A 31 26.21 6.50 5.59
CA LEU A 31 26.53 5.29 6.34
C LEU A 31 25.40 4.31 6.13
N SER A 32 25.67 3.19 5.47
CA SER A 32 24.69 2.11 5.36
C SER A 32 24.26 1.72 6.78
N PRO A 33 22.94 1.70 7.07
CA PRO A 33 22.48 1.27 8.39
C PRO A 33 23.02 -0.13 8.67
N VAL A 34 23.55 -0.31 9.87
CA VAL A 34 23.94 -1.65 10.34
C VAL A 34 22.64 -2.47 10.37
N PRO A 35 22.57 -3.62 9.68
CA PRO A 35 21.38 -4.45 9.71
C PRO A 35 21.01 -4.74 11.15
N ALA A 36 19.74 -4.56 11.51
CA ALA A 36 19.27 -5.02 12.82
C ALA A 36 19.57 -6.51 12.94
N PRO A 37 20.08 -6.97 14.07
CA PRO A 37 20.30 -8.40 14.27
C PRO A 37 18.96 -9.11 14.04
N LEU A 38 19.00 -10.18 13.25
CA LEU A 38 17.83 -11.06 13.09
C LEU A 38 17.36 -11.45 14.49
N ALA A 39 16.05 -11.37 14.73
CA ALA A 39 15.50 -11.79 16.00
C ALA A 39 15.88 -13.24 16.28
N ASP A 40 16.28 -13.56 17.50
CA ASP A 40 16.62 -14.92 17.92
C ASP A 40 15.37 -15.81 17.79
N PRO A 41 15.44 -17.02 17.18
CA PRO A 41 14.33 -17.98 17.15
C PRO A 41 13.73 -18.30 18.52
N SER A 42 14.51 -18.15 19.58
CA SER A 42 14.04 -18.28 20.97
C SER A 42 13.29 -17.05 21.49
N ASP A 43 13.24 -15.95 20.74
CA ASP A 43 12.59 -14.71 21.17
C ASP A 43 11.09 -14.96 21.37
N THR A 44 10.65 -14.81 22.61
CA THR A 44 9.27 -15.08 23.01
C THR A 44 8.26 -14.10 22.43
N ARG A 45 8.72 -12.93 21.94
CA ARG A 45 7.85 -11.93 21.28
C ARG A 45 7.17 -12.45 20.03
N PHE A 46 7.78 -13.43 19.34
CA PHE A 46 7.26 -14.05 18.12
C PHE A 46 6.59 -15.40 18.38
N LYS A 47 6.59 -15.88 19.64
CA LYS A 47 5.97 -17.17 19.99
C LYS A 47 4.45 -17.02 20.06
N GLY A 48 3.76 -17.98 19.44
CA GLY A 48 2.30 -18.06 19.52
C GLY A 48 1.55 -17.12 18.57
N VAL A 49 2.27 -16.34 17.74
CA VAL A 49 1.64 -15.59 16.66
C VAL A 49 1.22 -16.58 15.57
N GLN A 50 -0.07 -16.83 15.48
CA GLN A 50 -0.65 -17.62 14.40
C GLN A 50 -1.56 -16.70 13.61
N GLU A 51 -1.31 -16.62 12.31
CA GLU A 51 -2.14 -15.86 11.38
C GLU A 51 -3.09 -16.79 10.65
N ASP A 52 -4.33 -16.38 10.56
CA ASP A 52 -5.31 -17.04 9.70
C ASP A 52 -5.24 -16.41 8.29
N TRP A 53 -4.61 -17.12 7.37
CA TRP A 53 -4.48 -16.65 5.99
C TRP A 53 -5.77 -16.83 5.15
N THR A 54 -6.85 -17.29 5.76
CA THR A 54 -8.15 -17.36 5.07
C THR A 54 -8.96 -16.07 5.23
N THR A 55 -8.48 -15.11 6.00
CA THR A 55 -9.14 -13.83 6.25
C THR A 55 -8.15 -12.65 6.19
N PRO A 56 -8.57 -11.47 5.71
CA PRO A 56 -7.75 -10.26 5.81
C PRO A 56 -7.72 -9.67 7.22
N ALA A 57 -8.59 -10.12 8.13
CA ALA A 57 -8.68 -9.59 9.48
C ALA A 57 -7.60 -10.19 10.38
N LEU A 58 -6.79 -9.33 10.99
CA LEU A 58 -5.85 -9.73 12.03
C LEU A 58 -6.62 -10.02 13.32
N SER A 59 -6.74 -11.30 13.69
CA SER A 59 -7.47 -11.71 14.89
C SER A 59 -6.59 -11.59 16.12
N GLY A 60 -6.88 -10.61 16.99
CA GLY A 60 -6.61 -10.66 18.44
C GLY A 60 -5.15 -10.80 18.92
N SER A 61 -4.19 -10.99 18.07
CA SER A 61 -2.79 -11.06 18.48
C SER A 61 -2.21 -9.65 18.47
N HIS A 62 -1.93 -9.10 19.63
CA HIS A 62 -1.12 -7.89 19.76
C HIS A 62 0.31 -8.21 19.36
N LEU A 63 0.59 -8.20 18.06
CA LEU A 63 1.93 -8.35 17.54
C LEU A 63 2.71 -7.10 17.88
N MET A 64 3.59 -7.19 18.86
CA MET A 64 4.50 -6.09 19.19
C MET A 64 5.60 -6.05 18.15
N PRO A 65 5.81 -4.91 17.47
CA PRO A 65 6.94 -4.80 16.57
C PRO A 65 8.25 -4.94 17.33
N ALA A 66 9.25 -5.55 16.69
CA ALA A 66 10.62 -5.49 17.20
C ALA A 66 11.07 -4.02 17.24
N HIS A 67 12.06 -3.70 18.08
CA HIS A 67 12.62 -2.34 18.13
C HIS A 67 13.05 -1.92 16.74
N PRO A 68 12.54 -0.80 16.21
CA PRO A 68 12.92 -0.32 14.90
C PRO A 68 14.38 0.16 14.93
N LEU A 69 15.09 -0.09 13.84
CA LEU A 69 16.33 0.61 13.55
C LEU A 69 15.94 1.94 12.91
N GLU A 70 16.16 3.04 13.61
CA GLU A 70 15.87 4.37 13.07
C GLU A 70 17.05 4.90 12.26
N PHE A 71 16.74 5.33 11.06
CA PHE A 71 17.60 6.19 10.26
C PHE A 71 16.77 7.41 9.86
N VAL A 72 17.27 8.61 10.14
CA VAL A 72 16.55 9.87 9.90
C VAL A 72 17.32 10.76 8.95
N ASN A 73 16.71 11.14 7.85
CA ASN A 73 17.17 12.22 6.98
C ASN A 73 16.35 13.48 7.22
N ASP A 74 17.02 14.57 7.49
CA ASP A 74 16.38 15.86 7.73
C ASP A 74 16.55 16.77 6.51
N TYR A 75 15.44 16.93 5.75
CA TYR A 75 15.37 17.80 4.58
C TYR A 75 14.76 19.16 4.95
N PRO A 76 14.92 20.19 4.13
CA PRO A 76 14.38 21.53 4.43
C PRO A 76 12.88 21.55 4.69
N ARG A 77 12.08 20.74 3.97
CA ARG A 77 10.61 20.76 4.01
C ARG A 77 9.96 19.56 4.69
N TYR A 78 10.69 18.48 4.86
CA TYR A 78 10.20 17.25 5.48
C TYR A 78 11.32 16.50 6.18
N THR A 79 10.95 15.50 6.97
CA THR A 79 11.88 14.46 7.48
C THR A 79 11.51 13.13 6.85
N MET A 80 12.48 12.29 6.57
CA MET A 80 12.29 10.90 6.15
C MET A 80 12.94 9.98 7.18
N GLU A 81 12.16 9.08 7.73
CA GLU A 81 12.60 8.04 8.65
C GLU A 81 12.52 6.69 7.94
N LEU A 82 13.57 5.89 8.06
CA LEU A 82 13.57 4.49 7.68
C LEU A 82 13.61 3.64 8.94
N LEU A 83 12.56 2.90 9.15
CA LEU A 83 12.38 2.02 10.29
C LEU A 83 12.39 0.58 9.79
N ARG A 84 13.16 -0.30 10.42
CA ARG A 84 13.04 -1.73 10.17
C ARG A 84 12.21 -2.35 11.28
N VAL A 85 10.95 -2.64 10.96
CA VAL A 85 10.01 -3.24 11.91
C VAL A 85 9.87 -4.73 11.62
N GLN A 86 9.60 -5.51 12.65
CA GLN A 86 9.45 -6.95 12.51
C GLN A 86 8.35 -7.45 13.45
N TRP A 87 7.34 -8.07 12.87
CA TRP A 87 6.23 -8.68 13.61
C TRP A 87 6.27 -10.22 13.55
N ARG A 88 6.99 -10.75 12.56
CA ARG A 88 7.16 -12.18 12.34
C ARG A 88 8.63 -12.53 12.34
N TRP A 89 8.92 -13.75 12.77
CA TRP A 89 10.27 -14.28 12.66
C TRP A 89 10.71 -14.31 11.19
N GLY A 90 11.90 -13.79 10.92
CA GLY A 90 12.52 -13.84 9.58
C GLY A 90 11.83 -13.00 8.50
N ASP A 91 10.91 -12.09 8.87
CA ASP A 91 10.17 -11.25 7.91
C ASP A 91 10.22 -9.76 8.32
N PRO A 92 11.39 -9.11 8.24
CA PRO A 92 11.51 -7.69 8.54
C PRO A 92 10.88 -6.83 7.43
N ILE A 93 10.32 -5.69 7.83
CA ILE A 93 9.69 -4.71 6.93
C ILE A 93 10.46 -3.41 7.03
N ASP A 94 10.94 -2.89 5.90
CA ASP A 94 11.44 -1.54 5.77
C ASP A 94 10.25 -0.58 5.64
N LEU A 95 10.03 0.21 6.71
CA LEU A 95 8.94 1.18 6.80
C LEU A 95 9.51 2.59 6.64
N TYR A 96 9.08 3.28 5.60
CA TYR A 96 9.43 4.66 5.29
C TYR A 96 8.36 5.59 5.83
N VAL A 97 8.74 6.54 6.69
CA VAL A 97 7.84 7.58 7.20
C VAL A 97 8.37 8.94 6.79
N MET A 98 7.68 9.60 5.87
CA MET A 98 8.00 10.92 5.36
C MET A 98 7.02 11.93 5.96
N LYS A 99 7.54 12.85 6.80
CA LYS A 99 6.69 13.77 7.56
C LYS A 99 6.97 15.22 7.18
N PRO A 100 5.96 16.01 6.77
CA PRO A 100 6.14 17.41 6.43
C PRO A 100 6.53 18.23 7.67
N LYS A 101 7.43 19.18 7.52
CA LYS A 101 7.75 20.15 8.58
C LYS A 101 6.66 21.22 8.68
N GLY A 102 6.51 21.79 9.87
CA GLY A 102 5.52 22.85 10.12
C GLY A 102 4.11 22.35 10.42
N VAL A 103 3.83 21.05 10.29
CA VAL A 103 2.53 20.44 10.64
C VAL A 103 2.73 19.55 11.86
N LYS A 104 2.05 19.89 12.97
CA LYS A 104 2.27 19.21 14.25
C LYS A 104 1.82 17.75 14.23
N LYS A 105 0.64 17.48 13.65
CA LYS A 105 0.06 16.15 13.48
C LYS A 105 -0.53 16.06 12.07
N PRO A 106 0.28 15.74 11.05
CA PRO A 106 -0.24 15.61 9.69
C PRO A 106 -1.14 14.38 9.57
N PRO A 107 -2.22 14.44 8.75
CA PRO A 107 -2.94 13.26 8.30
C PRO A 107 -1.98 12.34 7.54
N VAL A 108 -2.32 11.07 7.46
CA VAL A 108 -1.43 10.02 6.96
C VAL A 108 -1.97 9.41 5.69
N ILE A 109 -1.13 9.25 4.68
CA ILE A 109 -1.40 8.40 3.52
C ILE A 109 -0.41 7.24 3.52
N LEU A 110 -0.93 6.00 3.57
CA LEU A 110 -0.14 4.80 3.33
C LEU A 110 -0.04 4.57 1.83
N TYR A 111 1.18 4.34 1.36
CA TYR A 111 1.47 4.00 -0.03
C TYR A 111 1.87 2.54 -0.13
N LEU A 112 1.12 1.76 -0.92
CA LEU A 112 1.40 0.36 -1.18
C LEU A 112 1.32 0.10 -2.67
N TYR A 113 2.48 -0.07 -3.29
CA TYR A 113 2.59 -0.35 -4.71
C TYR A 113 2.51 -1.85 -4.99
N GLY A 114 2.10 -2.16 -6.21
CA GLY A 114 1.99 -3.53 -6.68
C GLY A 114 3.33 -4.14 -7.06
N TYR A 115 3.36 -5.48 -7.05
CA TYR A 115 4.44 -6.25 -7.64
C TYR A 115 4.73 -5.79 -9.08
N PRO A 116 5.96 -5.63 -9.53
CA PRO A 116 7.22 -5.93 -8.80
C PRO A 116 7.88 -4.68 -8.15
N THR A 117 7.13 -3.64 -7.82
CA THR A 117 7.67 -2.40 -7.27
C THR A 117 8.29 -2.65 -5.89
N ASP A 118 9.53 -2.18 -5.73
CA ASP A 118 10.30 -2.26 -4.50
C ASP A 118 10.33 -0.91 -3.75
N THR A 119 11.10 -0.86 -2.67
CA THR A 119 11.28 0.32 -1.81
C THR A 119 12.00 1.48 -2.49
N ASP A 120 12.61 1.30 -3.65
CA ASP A 120 13.46 2.31 -4.30
C ASP A 120 12.73 3.62 -4.60
N ILE A 121 11.42 3.56 -4.83
CA ILE A 121 10.62 4.77 -5.03
C ILE A 121 10.60 5.65 -3.78
N PHE A 122 10.59 5.05 -2.57
CA PHE A 122 10.58 5.79 -1.31
C PHE A 122 11.92 6.44 -0.97
N LYS A 123 12.99 6.05 -1.66
CA LYS A 123 14.35 6.61 -1.48
C LYS A 123 14.59 7.86 -2.34
N ARG A 124 13.68 8.18 -3.27
CA ARG A 124 13.81 9.28 -4.21
C ARG A 124 13.34 10.60 -3.59
N ASP A 125 14.21 11.61 -3.59
CA ASP A 125 13.92 12.93 -3.03
C ASP A 125 12.72 13.62 -3.71
N ASP A 126 12.63 13.51 -5.05
CA ASP A 126 11.53 14.09 -5.82
C ASP A 126 10.18 13.47 -5.46
N TYR A 127 10.16 12.16 -5.22
CA TYR A 127 8.97 11.45 -4.77
C TYR A 127 8.61 11.84 -3.32
N GLN A 128 9.57 11.85 -2.41
CA GLN A 128 9.36 12.22 -1.00
C GLN A 128 8.80 13.65 -0.89
N GLU A 129 9.33 14.58 -1.69
CA GLU A 129 8.81 15.94 -1.76
C GLU A 129 7.38 16.00 -2.33
N LEU A 130 7.09 15.22 -3.36
CA LEU A 130 5.77 15.15 -3.97
C LEU A 130 4.71 14.69 -2.97
N VAL A 131 4.96 13.60 -2.25
CA VAL A 131 3.96 12.98 -1.35
C VAL A 131 3.76 13.73 -0.05
N THR A 132 4.72 14.59 0.36
CA THR A 132 4.62 15.41 1.59
C THR A 132 4.18 16.86 1.33
N ARG A 133 4.09 17.27 0.06
CA ARG A 133 3.93 18.66 -0.37
C ARG A 133 2.73 19.39 0.25
N ASN A 134 1.63 18.72 0.45
CA ASN A 134 0.37 19.33 0.89
C ASN A 134 0.11 19.15 2.40
N GLY A 135 1.17 18.99 3.20
CA GLY A 135 1.04 18.89 4.66
C GLY A 135 0.48 17.56 5.15
N VAL A 136 0.58 16.51 4.35
CA VAL A 136 0.26 15.12 4.73
C VAL A 136 1.54 14.33 4.96
N ALA A 137 1.51 13.41 5.91
CA ALA A 137 2.57 12.43 6.08
C ALA A 137 2.37 11.27 5.10
N ALA A 138 3.44 10.81 4.51
CA ALA A 138 3.44 9.63 3.67
C ALA A 138 4.15 8.47 4.38
N VAL A 139 3.52 7.30 4.37
CA VAL A 139 4.09 6.08 4.93
C VAL A 139 4.12 5.03 3.83
N GLY A 140 5.28 4.44 3.59
CA GLY A 140 5.46 3.46 2.52
C GLY A 140 6.17 2.21 3.01
N PHE A 141 5.72 1.07 2.51
CA PHE A 141 6.38 -0.22 2.68
C PHE A 141 6.00 -1.14 1.50
N VAL A 142 6.63 -2.29 1.40
CA VAL A 142 6.32 -3.26 0.35
C VAL A 142 5.55 -4.45 0.89
N SER A 143 4.67 -4.99 0.06
CA SER A 143 3.90 -6.18 0.39
C SER A 143 4.77 -7.44 0.42
N ALA A 144 4.22 -8.53 0.97
CA ALA A 144 4.87 -9.84 0.96
C ALA A 144 5.06 -10.43 -0.45
N LEU A 145 4.44 -9.83 -1.48
CA LEU A 145 4.61 -10.28 -2.86
C LEU A 145 5.90 -9.77 -3.52
N THR A 146 6.57 -8.78 -2.96
CA THR A 146 7.64 -8.07 -3.68
C THR A 146 8.75 -7.57 -2.76
N GLY A 147 9.84 -7.09 -3.38
CA GLY A 147 10.94 -6.40 -2.74
C GLY A 147 11.80 -7.28 -1.86
N HIS A 148 12.40 -6.67 -0.88
CA HIS A 148 13.26 -7.36 0.08
C HIS A 148 12.56 -8.52 0.78
N ARG A 149 11.25 -8.41 1.02
CA ARG A 149 10.48 -9.45 1.68
C ARG A 149 10.42 -10.74 0.87
N TYR A 150 10.42 -10.63 -0.46
CA TYR A 150 10.52 -11.80 -1.33
C TYR A 150 11.87 -12.52 -1.18
N HIS A 151 12.96 -11.76 -0.99
CA HIS A 151 14.31 -12.33 -0.83
C HIS A 151 14.62 -12.75 0.61
N ASP A 152 14.14 -12.00 1.58
CA ASP A 152 14.36 -12.25 3.01
C ASP A 152 13.46 -13.39 3.54
N ARG A 153 12.34 -13.60 2.88
CA ARG A 153 11.41 -14.69 3.15
C ARG A 153 11.55 -15.75 2.05
N PRO A 154 12.11 -16.91 2.35
CA PRO A 154 12.26 -17.94 1.34
C PRO A 154 10.90 -18.48 0.92
N MET A 155 10.35 -17.90 -0.15
CA MET A 155 9.21 -18.49 -0.83
C MET A 155 9.67 -19.79 -1.48
N LYS A 156 8.97 -20.87 -1.19
CA LYS A 156 9.32 -22.19 -1.72
C LYS A 156 9.15 -22.27 -3.22
N GLN A 157 8.27 -21.43 -3.75
CA GLN A 157 7.92 -21.36 -5.16
C GLN A 157 7.68 -19.89 -5.56
N TRP A 158 7.16 -19.67 -6.74
CA TRP A 158 6.72 -18.38 -7.24
C TRP A 158 5.58 -17.79 -6.37
N PHE A 159 5.50 -16.44 -6.22
CA PHE A 159 4.51 -15.80 -5.33
C PHE A 159 3.06 -16.23 -5.63
N LEU A 160 2.75 -16.60 -6.86
CA LEU A 160 1.41 -17.07 -7.23
C LEU A 160 1.02 -18.35 -6.48
N SER A 161 1.94 -19.27 -6.27
CA SER A 161 1.66 -20.51 -5.52
C SER A 161 1.33 -20.25 -4.05
N GLU A 162 1.78 -19.10 -3.53
CA GLU A 162 1.59 -18.67 -2.14
C GLU A 162 0.67 -17.42 -2.05
N LEU A 163 -0.11 -17.14 -3.10
CA LEU A 163 -0.89 -15.91 -3.23
C LEU A 163 -1.81 -15.66 -2.03
N GLN A 164 -2.50 -16.68 -1.53
CA GLN A 164 -3.37 -16.53 -0.35
C GLN A 164 -2.58 -16.03 0.86
N GLU A 165 -1.46 -16.69 1.16
CA GLU A 165 -0.60 -16.29 2.27
C GLU A 165 -0.05 -14.88 2.08
N CYS A 166 0.45 -14.55 0.89
CA CYS A 166 1.01 -13.24 0.60
C CYS A 166 -0.02 -12.11 0.72
N LEU A 167 -1.25 -12.33 0.25
CA LEU A 167 -2.32 -11.35 0.36
C LEU A 167 -2.77 -11.14 1.82
N ALA A 168 -3.01 -12.24 2.56
CA ALA A 168 -3.40 -12.17 3.96
C ALA A 168 -2.31 -11.51 4.81
N THR A 169 -1.08 -12.00 4.71
CA THR A 169 0.08 -11.43 5.40
C THR A 169 0.20 -9.93 5.16
N SER A 170 0.05 -9.50 3.89
CA SER A 170 0.16 -8.07 3.56
C SER A 170 -1.02 -7.25 4.09
N ALA A 171 -2.24 -7.79 4.11
CA ALA A 171 -3.39 -7.13 4.73
C ALA A 171 -3.24 -7.02 6.26
N HIS A 172 -2.67 -8.04 6.91
CA HIS A 172 -2.31 -8.00 8.31
C HIS A 172 -1.20 -6.98 8.59
N ASP A 173 -0.21 -6.86 7.71
CA ASP A 173 0.86 -5.85 7.83
C ASP A 173 0.31 -4.42 7.81
N VAL A 174 -0.69 -4.13 6.97
CA VAL A 174 -1.36 -2.82 6.98
C VAL A 174 -1.91 -2.51 8.37
N GLN A 175 -2.59 -3.47 9.01
CA GLN A 175 -3.16 -3.31 10.35
C GLN A 175 -2.05 -3.13 11.41
N MET A 176 -0.97 -3.91 11.34
CA MET A 176 0.17 -3.79 12.24
C MET A 176 0.94 -2.48 12.06
N VAL A 177 1.10 -2.01 10.82
CA VAL A 177 1.67 -0.67 10.55
C VAL A 177 0.82 0.41 11.18
N LEU A 178 -0.52 0.34 11.05
CA LEU A 178 -1.42 1.30 11.68
C LEU A 178 -1.35 1.25 13.22
N ASP A 179 -1.19 0.05 13.81
CA ASP A 179 -0.98 -0.09 15.24
C ASP A 179 0.33 0.58 15.69
N TYR A 180 1.41 0.34 14.95
CA TYR A 180 2.69 1.00 15.23
C TYR A 180 2.59 2.52 15.10
N LEU A 181 1.99 3.04 14.03
CA LEU A 181 1.84 4.48 13.81
C LEU A 181 1.02 5.14 14.92
N ALA A 182 0.02 4.44 15.47
CA ALA A 182 -0.79 4.93 16.59
C ALA A 182 0.03 5.14 17.87
N THR A 183 1.12 4.40 18.06
CA THR A 183 2.01 4.58 19.23
C THR A 183 2.85 5.85 19.16
N ARG A 184 3.04 6.44 17.97
CA ARG A 184 3.97 7.56 17.76
C ARG A 184 3.50 8.88 18.39
N GLY A 185 2.20 9.16 18.32
CA GLY A 185 1.63 10.40 18.85
C GLY A 185 1.90 11.68 18.05
N ASP A 186 2.71 11.62 16.99
CA ASP A 186 3.10 12.75 16.12
C ASP A 186 2.35 12.78 14.77
N LEU A 187 1.40 11.87 14.58
CA LEU A 187 0.56 11.73 13.39
C LEU A 187 -0.93 11.86 13.76
N ASP A 188 -1.75 12.27 12.80
CA ASP A 188 -3.21 12.30 12.97
C ASP A 188 -3.81 10.96 12.54
N MET A 189 -4.00 10.08 13.49
CA MET A 189 -4.51 8.74 13.27
C MET A 189 -6.03 8.68 13.03
N ASP A 190 -6.75 9.79 13.15
CA ASP A 190 -8.17 9.89 12.81
C ASP A 190 -8.38 10.18 11.32
N ARG A 191 -7.33 10.64 10.63
CA ARG A 191 -7.31 10.95 9.20
C ARG A 191 -6.27 10.12 8.46
N ILE A 192 -6.60 8.85 8.22
CA ILE A 192 -5.76 7.89 7.50
C ILE A 192 -6.36 7.59 6.13
N GLY A 193 -5.52 7.63 5.09
CA GLY A 193 -5.84 7.16 3.76
C GLY A 193 -4.85 6.13 3.26
N MET A 194 -5.21 5.46 2.17
CA MET A 194 -4.30 4.60 1.41
C MET A 194 -4.36 4.96 -0.07
N PHE A 195 -3.19 5.18 -0.68
CA PHE A 195 -3.00 5.27 -2.12
C PHE A 195 -2.24 4.03 -2.59
N THR A 196 -2.84 3.27 -3.51
CA THR A 196 -2.36 1.92 -3.79
C THR A 196 -2.51 1.55 -5.25
N GLN A 197 -1.68 0.58 -5.72
CA GLN A 197 -1.68 0.17 -7.12
C GLN A 197 -1.52 -1.35 -7.27
N GLY A 198 -2.17 -1.91 -8.27
CA GLY A 198 -2.03 -3.31 -8.68
C GLY A 198 -2.34 -4.28 -7.54
N SER A 199 -1.40 -5.19 -7.23
CA SER A 199 -1.55 -6.09 -6.06
C SER A 199 -1.64 -5.32 -4.74
N GLY A 200 -1.00 -4.16 -4.62
CA GLY A 200 -1.13 -3.28 -3.47
C GLY A 200 -2.56 -2.75 -3.31
N ALA A 201 -3.24 -2.44 -4.42
CA ALA A 201 -4.64 -2.03 -4.40
C ALA A 201 -5.57 -3.17 -3.95
N SER A 202 -5.31 -4.40 -4.37
CA SER A 202 -6.03 -5.58 -3.88
C SER A 202 -5.88 -5.77 -2.37
N ILE A 203 -4.65 -5.64 -1.86
CA ILE A 203 -4.34 -5.71 -0.42
C ILE A 203 -5.08 -4.60 0.34
N ALA A 204 -5.09 -3.38 -0.19
CA ALA A 204 -5.76 -2.25 0.46
C ALA A 204 -7.29 -2.40 0.49
N ILE A 205 -7.90 -2.99 -0.54
CA ILE A 205 -9.32 -3.37 -0.53
C ILE A 205 -9.58 -4.33 0.63
N LEU A 206 -8.78 -5.39 0.75
CA LEU A 206 -8.89 -6.37 1.84
C LEU A 206 -8.72 -5.72 3.22
N ALA A 207 -7.66 -4.92 3.40
CA ALA A 207 -7.38 -4.26 4.67
C ALA A 207 -8.47 -3.23 5.04
N SER A 208 -8.95 -2.42 4.09
CA SER A 208 -9.99 -1.42 4.35
C SER A 208 -11.37 -2.01 4.63
N ALA A 209 -11.60 -3.25 4.24
CA ALA A 209 -12.84 -3.97 4.57
C ALA A 209 -12.89 -4.41 6.04
N VAL A 210 -11.75 -4.50 6.72
CA VAL A 210 -11.65 -5.01 8.09
C VAL A 210 -11.10 -3.98 9.08
N ASP A 211 -10.43 -2.92 8.59
CA ASP A 211 -9.86 -1.89 9.44
C ASP A 211 -10.54 -0.51 9.24
N PRO A 212 -11.42 -0.08 10.15
CA PRO A 212 -12.16 1.17 10.02
C PRO A 212 -11.29 2.43 10.21
N ARG A 213 -10.00 2.30 10.54
CA ARG A 213 -9.07 3.44 10.63
C ARG A 213 -8.77 4.01 9.24
N ILE A 214 -8.84 3.20 8.18
CA ILE A 214 -8.66 3.66 6.81
C ILE A 214 -9.93 4.41 6.38
N LYS A 215 -9.84 5.75 6.30
CA LYS A 215 -10.98 6.62 6.02
C LYS A 215 -11.15 6.95 4.54
N VAL A 216 -10.03 7.00 3.81
CA VAL A 216 -10.01 7.31 2.38
C VAL A 216 -9.18 6.25 1.67
N LEU A 217 -9.72 5.65 0.62
CA LEU A 217 -9.00 4.67 -0.19
C LEU A 217 -9.03 5.09 -1.65
N GLU A 218 -7.85 5.17 -2.26
CA GLU A 218 -7.65 5.30 -3.69
C GLU A 218 -6.91 4.07 -4.20
N ALA A 219 -7.60 3.28 -5.03
CA ALA A 219 -7.10 2.01 -5.54
C ALA A 219 -6.97 2.06 -7.06
N LEU A 220 -5.74 1.97 -7.56
CA LEU A 220 -5.42 1.98 -8.98
C LEU A 220 -5.19 0.55 -9.48
N ASP A 221 -5.95 0.13 -10.48
CA ASP A 221 -5.85 -1.16 -11.19
C ASP A 221 -5.68 -2.37 -10.26
N PRO A 222 -6.58 -2.59 -9.29
CA PRO A 222 -6.49 -3.76 -8.41
C PRO A 222 -6.55 -5.05 -9.21
N TRP A 223 -5.85 -6.08 -8.72
CA TRP A 223 -6.04 -7.45 -9.19
C TRP A 223 -7.28 -8.05 -8.51
N GLY A 224 -7.96 -8.96 -9.18
CA GLY A 224 -9.14 -9.63 -8.64
C GLY A 224 -9.85 -10.44 -9.73
N ASP A 225 -10.97 -11.09 -9.37
CA ASP A 225 -11.59 -12.16 -10.15
C ASP A 225 -10.57 -13.24 -10.46
N TRP A 226 -10.06 -13.86 -9.39
CA TRP A 226 -8.95 -14.82 -9.47
C TRP A 226 -9.12 -15.86 -10.58
N PRO A 227 -10.30 -16.43 -10.84
CA PRO A 227 -10.46 -17.36 -11.96
C PRO A 227 -10.09 -16.75 -13.31
N THR A 228 -10.57 -15.55 -13.60
CA THR A 228 -10.26 -14.85 -14.86
C THR A 228 -8.83 -14.32 -14.86
N TRP A 229 -8.38 -13.79 -13.72
CA TRP A 229 -7.03 -13.25 -13.60
C TRP A 229 -5.98 -14.34 -13.80
N MET A 230 -6.14 -15.50 -13.15
CA MET A 230 -5.23 -16.64 -13.31
C MET A 230 -5.25 -17.20 -14.73
N ALA A 231 -6.40 -17.18 -15.37
CA ALA A 231 -6.53 -17.69 -16.73
C ALA A 231 -5.90 -16.78 -17.80
N ALA A 232 -5.84 -15.46 -17.58
CA ALA A 232 -5.54 -14.53 -18.67
C ALA A 232 -4.52 -13.43 -18.34
N SER A 233 -4.11 -13.23 -17.08
CA SER A 233 -3.11 -12.23 -16.74
C SER A 233 -1.73 -12.59 -17.31
N PRO A 234 -0.98 -11.61 -17.86
CA PRO A 234 0.38 -11.83 -18.35
C PRO A 234 1.39 -12.11 -17.22
N PHE A 235 1.04 -11.84 -15.97
CA PHE A 235 1.88 -12.20 -14.81
C PHE A 235 1.86 -13.70 -14.50
N VAL A 236 0.89 -14.44 -15.03
CA VAL A 236 0.83 -15.90 -14.85
C VAL A 236 1.59 -16.57 -15.99
N PRO A 237 2.72 -17.25 -15.71
CA PRO A 237 3.47 -17.96 -16.73
C PRO A 237 2.58 -18.97 -17.46
N GLU A 238 2.68 -19.00 -18.78
CA GLU A 238 1.77 -19.82 -19.61
C GLU A 238 1.90 -21.32 -19.33
N ASP A 239 3.11 -21.78 -19.10
CA ASP A 239 3.44 -23.16 -18.77
C ASP A 239 2.98 -23.57 -17.35
N GLU A 240 2.82 -22.61 -16.45
CA GLU A 240 2.33 -22.83 -15.08
C GLU A 240 0.81 -22.61 -14.95
N ARG A 241 0.19 -21.91 -15.89
CA ARG A 241 -1.21 -21.45 -15.84
C ARG A 241 -2.19 -22.55 -15.49
N ALA A 242 -1.99 -23.76 -16.05
CA ALA A 242 -2.86 -24.91 -15.81
C ALA A 242 -2.93 -25.35 -14.33
N GLN A 243 -1.92 -25.04 -13.51
CA GLN A 243 -1.95 -25.37 -12.07
C GLN A 243 -2.78 -24.35 -11.27
N TYR A 244 -2.77 -23.07 -11.67
CA TYR A 244 -3.43 -21.99 -10.93
C TYR A 244 -4.93 -21.85 -11.26
N VAL A 245 -5.41 -22.49 -12.31
CA VAL A 245 -6.85 -22.56 -12.63
C VAL A 245 -7.54 -23.81 -12.07
N LYS A 246 -6.82 -24.66 -11.33
CA LYS A 246 -7.42 -25.85 -10.68
C LYS A 246 -8.39 -25.44 -9.58
N PRO A 247 -9.53 -26.18 -9.42
CA PRO A 247 -10.53 -25.85 -8.42
C PRO A 247 -10.00 -25.71 -7.00
N ASP A 248 -9.07 -26.58 -6.58
CA ASP A 248 -8.49 -26.52 -5.23
C ASP A 248 -7.67 -25.25 -5.00
N PHE A 249 -6.88 -24.81 -5.98
CA PHE A 249 -6.15 -23.56 -5.91
C PHE A 249 -7.10 -22.35 -5.87
N LEU A 250 -8.06 -22.29 -6.80
CA LEU A 250 -9.04 -21.21 -6.86
C LEU A 250 -9.87 -21.13 -5.57
N LYS A 251 -10.29 -22.27 -5.01
CA LYS A 251 -10.98 -22.32 -3.71
C LYS A 251 -10.12 -21.74 -2.58
N LYS A 252 -8.82 -22.03 -2.59
CA LYS A 252 -7.89 -21.51 -1.59
C LYS A 252 -7.81 -19.98 -1.64
N VAL A 253 -7.62 -19.38 -2.82
CA VAL A 253 -7.47 -17.93 -2.98
C VAL A 253 -8.80 -17.17 -2.94
N ALA A 254 -9.93 -17.84 -3.16
CA ALA A 254 -11.26 -17.20 -3.17
C ALA A 254 -11.64 -16.53 -1.83
N THR A 255 -11.06 -16.96 -0.71
CA THR A 255 -11.30 -16.33 0.60
C THR A 255 -10.84 -14.88 0.64
N LEU A 256 -9.89 -14.52 -0.22
CA LEU A 256 -9.29 -13.20 -0.36
C LEU A 256 -9.55 -12.61 -1.76
N GLU A 257 -10.76 -12.83 -2.29
CA GLU A 257 -11.16 -12.30 -3.59
C GLU A 257 -11.55 -10.81 -3.48
N PRO A 258 -10.80 -9.88 -4.08
CA PRO A 258 -11.09 -8.46 -3.97
C PRO A 258 -12.49 -8.06 -4.47
N VAL A 259 -13.03 -8.75 -5.47
CA VAL A 259 -14.41 -8.51 -5.96
C VAL A 259 -15.43 -8.72 -4.84
N ASP A 260 -15.24 -9.72 -3.98
CA ASP A 260 -16.15 -10.05 -2.86
C ASP A 260 -15.92 -9.14 -1.63
N TRP A 261 -14.75 -8.52 -1.53
CA TRP A 261 -14.39 -7.63 -0.42
C TRP A 261 -14.67 -6.16 -0.71
N LEU A 262 -14.65 -5.74 -1.97
CA LEU A 262 -15.00 -4.37 -2.39
C LEU A 262 -16.28 -3.83 -1.77
N PRO A 263 -17.43 -4.57 -1.80
CA PRO A 263 -18.66 -4.08 -1.18
C PRO A 263 -18.61 -3.92 0.34
N LYS A 264 -17.58 -4.46 0.99
CA LYS A 264 -17.42 -4.47 2.46
C LYS A 264 -16.45 -3.42 2.98
N ILE A 265 -15.83 -2.62 2.11
CA ILE A 265 -14.87 -1.60 2.52
C ILE A 265 -15.52 -0.61 3.49
N GLN A 266 -14.77 -0.23 4.53
CA GLN A 266 -15.24 0.68 5.58
C GLN A 266 -14.76 2.12 5.40
N ALA A 267 -14.01 2.38 4.33
CA ALA A 267 -13.55 3.71 3.98
C ALA A 267 -14.75 4.64 3.70
N LYS A 268 -14.73 5.85 4.29
CA LYS A 268 -15.79 6.86 4.09
C LYS A 268 -15.80 7.41 2.66
N LYS A 269 -14.62 7.38 2.02
CA LYS A 269 -14.42 7.81 0.63
C LYS A 269 -13.58 6.76 -0.09
N PHE A 270 -14.07 6.35 -1.23
CA PHE A 270 -13.39 5.39 -2.09
C PHE A 270 -13.35 5.87 -3.53
N ARG A 271 -12.20 5.72 -4.17
CA ARG A 271 -12.01 5.90 -5.61
C ARG A 271 -11.32 4.69 -6.20
N LEU A 272 -11.92 4.16 -7.25
CA LEU A 272 -11.31 3.16 -8.11
C LEU A 272 -10.78 3.84 -9.37
N ASP A 273 -9.49 3.77 -9.60
CA ASP A 273 -8.82 4.25 -10.79
C ASP A 273 -8.50 3.06 -11.72
N ILE A 274 -8.81 3.19 -13.01
CA ILE A 274 -8.65 2.12 -13.99
C ILE A 274 -7.92 2.65 -15.22
N GLU A 275 -6.81 2.02 -15.55
CA GLU A 275 -6.10 2.18 -16.82
C GLU A 275 -6.68 1.21 -17.87
N LEU A 276 -7.50 1.69 -18.81
CA LEU A 276 -8.14 0.83 -19.82
C LEU A 276 -7.13 0.15 -20.76
N PHE A 277 -5.92 0.63 -20.80
CA PHE A 277 -4.82 0.10 -21.59
C PHE A 277 -3.92 -0.89 -20.82
N ASP A 278 -4.07 -0.99 -19.49
CA ASP A 278 -3.36 -2.01 -18.71
C ASP A 278 -3.86 -3.41 -19.07
N THR A 279 -2.93 -4.34 -19.20
CA THR A 279 -3.22 -5.75 -19.52
C THR A 279 -3.04 -6.68 -18.32
N THR A 280 -2.52 -6.17 -17.22
CA THR A 280 -2.24 -6.95 -16.01
C THR A 280 -3.52 -7.55 -15.42
N THR A 281 -4.54 -6.70 -15.31
CA THR A 281 -5.89 -7.13 -14.94
C THR A 281 -6.72 -7.30 -16.22
N PRO A 282 -7.08 -8.54 -16.59
CA PRO A 282 -7.87 -8.81 -17.81
C PRO A 282 -9.19 -8.04 -17.84
N GLY A 283 -9.61 -7.61 -19.02
CA GLY A 283 -10.83 -6.80 -19.20
C GLY A 283 -12.07 -7.33 -18.47
N PRO A 284 -12.43 -8.62 -18.59
CA PRO A 284 -13.58 -9.17 -17.86
C PRO A 284 -13.42 -9.09 -16.32
N ALA A 285 -12.22 -9.32 -15.79
CA ALA A 285 -11.94 -9.18 -14.35
C ALA A 285 -12.09 -7.73 -13.90
N ARG A 286 -11.59 -6.79 -14.68
CA ARG A 286 -11.71 -5.34 -14.45
C ARG A 286 -13.17 -4.89 -14.39
N GLU A 287 -14.04 -5.40 -15.30
CA GLU A 287 -15.46 -5.10 -15.29
C GLU A 287 -16.17 -5.64 -14.04
N LYS A 288 -15.78 -6.81 -13.53
CA LYS A 288 -16.32 -7.32 -12.27
C LYS A 288 -15.89 -6.47 -11.07
N LEU A 289 -14.62 -6.07 -11.01
CA LEU A 289 -14.13 -5.15 -9.99
C LEU A 289 -14.91 -3.82 -10.03
N ARG A 290 -15.09 -3.26 -11.23
CA ARG A 290 -15.86 -2.03 -11.42
C ARG A 290 -17.32 -2.17 -10.97
N ALA A 291 -17.94 -3.29 -11.28
CA ALA A 291 -19.33 -3.57 -10.89
C ALA A 291 -19.52 -3.79 -9.39
N ALA A 292 -18.46 -4.21 -8.68
CA ALA A 292 -18.46 -4.45 -7.24
C ALA A 292 -18.21 -3.16 -6.41
N VAL A 293 -17.89 -2.04 -7.05
CA VAL A 293 -17.64 -0.75 -6.38
C VAL A 293 -18.86 -0.31 -5.57
N PRO A 294 -18.71 0.04 -4.28
CA PRO A 294 -19.81 0.49 -3.44
C PRO A 294 -20.51 1.73 -4.01
N THR A 295 -21.83 1.79 -3.85
CA THR A 295 -22.63 2.96 -4.26
C THR A 295 -22.11 4.24 -3.58
N GLY A 296 -21.99 5.32 -4.35
CA GLY A 296 -21.48 6.61 -3.87
C GLY A 296 -19.96 6.75 -3.92
N SER A 297 -19.25 5.74 -4.39
CA SER A 297 -17.82 5.82 -4.68
C SER A 297 -17.54 6.47 -6.04
N SER A 298 -16.32 6.90 -6.26
CA SER A 298 -15.85 7.45 -7.54
C SER A 298 -15.16 6.38 -8.38
N VAL A 299 -15.34 6.43 -9.70
CA VAL A 299 -14.58 5.61 -10.65
C VAL A 299 -13.95 6.56 -11.67
N MET A 300 -12.63 6.47 -11.82
CA MET A 300 -11.86 7.21 -12.81
C MET A 300 -11.34 6.23 -13.87
N LEU A 301 -11.51 6.58 -15.14
CA LEU A 301 -11.05 5.78 -16.26
C LEU A 301 -10.01 6.55 -17.06
N TYR A 302 -8.84 5.97 -17.23
CA TYR A 302 -7.77 6.48 -18.10
C TYR A 302 -7.77 5.69 -19.40
N LYS A 303 -8.07 6.37 -20.51
CA LYS A 303 -8.24 5.72 -21.82
C LYS A 303 -6.91 5.32 -22.46
N ASN A 304 -5.86 6.06 -22.14
CA ASN A 304 -4.54 5.86 -22.71
C ASN A 304 -3.46 6.36 -21.75
N MET A 305 -2.21 6.01 -22.07
CA MET A 305 -1.04 6.36 -21.28
C MET A 305 -0.83 7.87 -21.13
N ASP A 306 -1.23 8.68 -22.11
CA ASP A 306 -1.02 10.13 -22.06
C ASP A 306 -1.98 10.78 -21.06
N GLU A 307 -3.24 10.36 -21.02
CA GLU A 307 -4.19 10.79 -19.98
C GLU A 307 -3.69 10.43 -18.58
N PHE A 308 -3.21 9.20 -18.41
CA PHE A 308 -2.69 8.73 -17.15
C PHE A 308 -1.46 9.52 -16.70
N LYS A 309 -0.47 9.66 -17.61
CA LYS A 309 0.74 10.46 -17.34
C LYS A 309 0.42 11.89 -16.95
N SER A 310 -0.45 12.56 -17.72
CA SER A 310 -0.86 13.93 -17.39
C SER A 310 -1.49 14.02 -16.01
N ALA A 311 -2.37 13.09 -15.66
CA ALA A 311 -2.99 13.07 -14.35
C ALA A 311 -1.96 12.84 -13.22
N PHE A 312 -0.95 12.00 -13.46
CA PHE A 312 0.09 11.69 -12.50
C PHE A 312 1.10 12.84 -12.37
N GLU A 313 1.62 13.36 -13.48
CA GLU A 313 2.59 14.48 -13.50
C GLU A 313 2.00 15.76 -12.91
N ASP A 314 0.74 16.06 -13.20
CA ASP A 314 -0.01 17.15 -12.57
C ASP A 314 -0.31 16.88 -11.07
N GLY A 315 -0.04 15.67 -10.58
CA GLY A 315 -0.35 15.22 -9.24
C GLY A 315 -1.86 15.18 -8.96
N LYS A 316 -2.71 15.08 -9.98
CA LYS A 316 -4.18 15.04 -9.83
C LYS A 316 -4.64 13.80 -9.08
N ASN A 317 -3.95 12.67 -9.26
CA ASN A 317 -4.24 11.42 -8.56
C ASN A 317 -4.04 11.61 -7.05
N LEU A 318 -2.88 12.12 -6.64
CA LEU A 318 -2.58 12.36 -5.23
C LEU A 318 -3.41 13.50 -4.63
N LYS A 319 -3.82 14.50 -5.44
CA LYS A 319 -4.66 15.62 -4.97
C LYS A 319 -6.02 15.17 -4.48
N TRP A 320 -6.61 14.14 -5.09
CA TRP A 320 -7.91 13.65 -4.66
C TRP A 320 -7.85 13.09 -3.24
N ILE A 321 -6.98 12.13 -2.98
CA ILE A 321 -6.87 11.52 -1.65
C ILE A 321 -6.44 12.52 -0.58
N GLN A 322 -5.52 13.43 -0.91
CA GLN A 322 -5.09 14.49 -0.01
C GLN A 322 -6.25 15.44 0.34
N HIS A 323 -7.04 15.85 -0.67
CA HIS A 323 -8.22 16.70 -0.47
C HIS A 323 -9.27 16.00 0.40
N GLU A 324 -9.60 14.75 0.11
CA GLU A 324 -10.61 14.01 0.87
C GLU A 324 -10.17 13.81 2.33
N LEU A 325 -8.89 13.53 2.58
CA LEU A 325 -8.36 13.42 3.94
C LEU A 325 -8.40 14.74 4.69
N GLN A 326 -8.04 15.85 4.03
CA GLN A 326 -8.05 17.18 4.65
C GLN A 326 -9.47 17.68 4.93
N SER A 327 -10.46 17.21 4.17
CA SER A 327 -11.87 17.53 4.37
C SER A 327 -12.51 16.81 5.57
N LEU A 328 -11.85 15.76 6.11
CA LEU A 328 -12.33 15.07 7.29
C LEU A 328 -12.15 15.96 8.54
N PRO A 329 -13.10 15.92 9.50
CA PRO A 329 -13.01 16.71 10.71
C PRO A 329 -11.73 16.37 11.49
N SER A 330 -11.03 17.42 11.94
CA SER A 330 -9.88 17.25 12.85
C SER A 330 -10.38 16.99 14.27
N PRO A 331 -9.71 16.15 15.07
CA PRO A 331 -10.08 15.91 16.47
C PRO A 331 -10.19 17.18 17.32
N THR A 332 -9.51 18.26 16.89
CA THR A 332 -9.53 19.55 17.60
C THR A 332 -10.83 20.31 17.39
N GLU A 333 -11.55 20.08 16.30
CA GLU A 333 -12.80 20.80 15.97
C GLU A 333 -14.01 20.20 16.68
N THR A 334 -13.99 18.91 16.97
CA THR A 334 -15.12 18.21 17.64
C THR A 334 -15.29 18.58 19.11
N LYS A 335 -14.27 19.15 19.76
CA LYS A 335 -14.34 19.54 21.19
C LYS A 335 -14.92 20.94 21.43
N THR A 336 -15.08 21.77 20.41
CA THR A 336 -15.54 23.17 20.56
C THR A 336 -17.06 23.31 20.50
N ASP A 337 -17.76 22.38 19.87
CA ASP A 337 -19.21 22.53 19.62
C ASP A 337 -20.11 22.02 20.78
N THR A 338 -19.54 21.32 21.75
CA THR A 338 -20.31 20.81 22.92
C THR A 338 -20.37 21.79 24.10
N ARG A 339 -19.65 22.93 24.04
CA ARG A 339 -19.60 23.91 25.15
C ARG A 339 -20.50 25.15 24.94
N ALA A 340 -21.18 25.27 23.80
CA ALA A 340 -21.97 26.46 23.47
C ALA A 340 -23.48 26.35 23.77
N LYS A 341 -23.95 25.27 24.43
CA LYS A 341 -25.39 25.08 24.78
C LYS A 341 -25.62 24.77 26.24
N SER A 342 -25.06 25.56 27.16
CA SER A 342 -25.55 25.59 28.56
C SER A 342 -25.47 27.02 29.06
N THR A 343 -26.47 27.84 28.71
CA THR A 343 -26.83 29.03 29.48
C THR A 343 -28.08 28.66 30.25
N PRO A 344 -28.08 28.65 31.59
CA PRO A 344 -29.31 28.52 32.36
C PRO A 344 -30.00 29.89 32.47
N GLN A 345 -31.30 29.86 32.30
CA GLN A 345 -32.20 30.91 32.82
C GLN A 345 -32.34 30.76 34.31
#